data_45fe767f27a21a96e3b7a90bfd462b27
#
_entry.id   45fe767f27a21a96e3b7a90bfd462b27
#
_cell.length_a   1.000
_cell.length_b   1.000
_cell.length_c   1.000
_cell.angle_alpha   90.00
_cell.angle_beta   90.00
_cell.angle_gamma   90.00
#
_symmetry.space_group_name_H-M   'P 1'
#
loop_
_entity.id
_entity.type
_entity.pdbx_description
1 polymer ?
#
loop_
_entity_poly.entity_id
_entity_poly.type
_entity_poly.pdbx_seq_one_letter_code
_entity_poly.pdbx_strand_id
1 'polypeptide(L)'
;EDFPYREIAADYEEGGAAAISVLTEPYYFQGSNEYLKAVRQTVSIPILRKDFTVDEYMIYEAKVIGADAVLLICAILSDEELLHFREVADSLGLTSIVEAHDEEEVHRAIKAGARVIGVNNRDLRNFTVDIHNSVRLRAQVPKDIIFISESGIKTAQDIKELERNAVDGVLIGETLMRAKDRVQALQQLKIHLKICGLRRPEDVAYANEVQPDFAGFVFAPSKRQVTREEAAELVEQLDPRIHTVGVFVDQPVDFIAELLAAGGIEYAQLHGSEDAAYIEALRKRTALLGKTAKIIKTVKVGSTADLENISEIDCEYLLLDAWSKEGEAAG
;
A
#
# COMPACT_ATOMS: atom_id res chain seq x y z
N GLU A 1 10.18 -19.99 20.32
CA GLU A 1 10.69 -18.79 19.63
C GLU A 1 9.78 -17.64 20.00
N ASP A 2 10.37 -16.48 20.31
CA ASP A 2 9.60 -15.29 20.65
C ASP A 2 8.96 -14.74 19.38
N PHE A 3 7.61 -14.63 19.35
CA PHE A 3 6.88 -14.10 18.21
C PHE A 3 6.48 -12.64 18.51
N PRO A 4 7.21 -11.63 17.94
CA PRO A 4 7.04 -10.22 18.31
C PRO A 4 5.84 -9.58 17.59
N TYR A 5 4.63 -10.12 17.81
CA TYR A 5 3.42 -9.71 17.09
C TYR A 5 3.04 -8.22 17.23
N ARG A 6 3.41 -7.56 18.36
CA ARG A 6 3.19 -6.11 18.53
C ARG A 6 4.09 -5.29 17.61
N GLU A 7 5.38 -5.66 17.54
CA GLU A 7 6.35 -5.01 16.66
C GLU A 7 5.97 -5.21 15.21
N ILE A 8 5.62 -6.44 14.81
CA ILE A 8 5.14 -6.75 13.45
C ILE A 8 3.92 -5.92 13.09
N ALA A 9 2.97 -5.75 14.01
CA ALA A 9 1.78 -4.95 13.76
C ALA A 9 2.11 -3.45 13.58
N ALA A 10 3.02 -2.91 14.40
CA ALA A 10 3.50 -1.54 14.26
C ALA A 10 4.23 -1.33 12.93
N ASP A 11 5.12 -2.27 12.53
CA ASP A 11 5.82 -2.24 11.24
C ASP A 11 4.82 -2.22 10.06
N TYR A 12 3.73 -2.99 10.14
CA TYR A 12 2.72 -3.03 9.09
C TYR A 12 1.93 -1.72 9.00
N GLU A 13 1.53 -1.13 10.12
CA GLU A 13 0.88 0.18 10.13
C GLU A 13 1.82 1.27 9.60
N GLU A 14 3.09 1.30 10.05
CA GLU A 14 4.13 2.23 9.57
C GLU A 14 4.39 2.06 8.07
N GLY A 15 4.46 0.81 7.59
CA GLY A 15 4.60 0.48 6.16
C GLY A 15 3.36 0.85 5.34
N GLY A 16 2.27 1.25 5.98
CA GLY A 16 1.03 1.73 5.37
C GLY A 16 0.09 0.61 4.95
N ALA A 17 0.00 -0.48 5.70
CA ALA A 17 -1.07 -1.44 5.56
C ALA A 17 -2.43 -0.78 5.82
N ALA A 18 -3.43 -1.10 4.99
CA ALA A 18 -4.79 -0.59 5.17
C ALA A 18 -5.56 -1.32 6.28
N ALA A 19 -5.18 -2.57 6.56
CA ALA A 19 -5.72 -3.41 7.63
C ALA A 19 -4.71 -4.50 7.99
N ILE A 20 -4.89 -5.13 9.15
CA ILE A 20 -4.06 -6.26 9.61
C ILE A 20 -4.93 -7.49 9.80
N SER A 21 -4.48 -8.64 9.28
CA SER A 21 -5.08 -9.94 9.56
C SER A 21 -4.34 -10.61 10.72
N VAL A 22 -5.06 -10.93 11.80
CA VAL A 22 -4.52 -11.59 12.99
C VAL A 22 -5.08 -12.99 13.10
N LEU A 23 -4.18 -13.98 13.13
CA LEU A 23 -4.52 -15.39 13.31
C LEU A 23 -4.94 -15.62 14.77
N THR A 24 -6.13 -16.20 15.00
CA THR A 24 -6.63 -16.52 16.34
C THR A 24 -6.87 -18.01 16.57
N GLU A 25 -6.95 -18.80 15.52
CA GLU A 25 -7.09 -20.25 15.62
C GLU A 25 -5.80 -20.90 16.18
N PRO A 26 -5.87 -21.68 17.27
CA PRO A 26 -4.67 -22.08 18.00
C PRO A 26 -3.94 -23.31 17.45
N TYR A 27 -4.62 -24.20 16.69
CA TYR A 27 -4.05 -25.49 16.29
C TYR A 27 -3.41 -25.46 14.90
N TYR A 28 -4.15 -24.99 13.90
CA TYR A 28 -3.70 -24.96 12.51
C TYR A 28 -2.92 -23.70 12.19
N PHE A 29 -3.38 -22.55 12.71
CA PHE A 29 -2.74 -21.25 12.47
C PHE A 29 -1.76 -20.85 13.58
N GLN A 30 -1.75 -21.58 14.70
CA GLN A 30 -0.92 -21.26 15.88
C GLN A 30 -1.16 -19.82 16.40
N GLY A 31 -2.40 -19.35 16.26
CA GLY A 31 -2.86 -18.04 16.64
C GLY A 31 -3.34 -17.96 18.09
N SER A 32 -3.83 -16.79 18.48
CA SER A 32 -4.42 -16.57 19.81
C SER A 32 -5.28 -15.31 19.84
N ASN A 33 -6.40 -15.37 20.58
CA ASN A 33 -7.21 -14.17 20.90
C ASN A 33 -6.39 -13.09 21.62
N GLU A 34 -5.39 -13.49 22.40
CA GLU A 34 -4.51 -12.54 23.10
C GLU A 34 -3.63 -11.76 22.12
N TYR A 35 -3.25 -12.36 20.98
CA TYR A 35 -2.53 -11.64 19.92
C TYR A 35 -3.40 -10.53 19.35
N LEU A 36 -4.67 -10.81 19.06
CA LEU A 36 -5.59 -9.81 18.51
C LEU A 36 -5.82 -8.65 19.49
N LYS A 37 -6.09 -8.95 20.77
CA LYS A 37 -6.23 -7.92 21.81
C LYS A 37 -5.00 -7.02 21.92
N ALA A 38 -3.82 -7.62 21.85
CA ALA A 38 -2.56 -6.91 21.96
C ALA A 38 -2.25 -6.06 20.71
N VAL A 39 -2.55 -6.59 19.51
CA VAL A 39 -2.45 -5.85 18.24
C VAL A 39 -3.42 -4.66 18.25
N ARG A 40 -4.67 -4.83 18.71
CA ARG A 40 -5.64 -3.73 18.84
C ARG A 40 -5.14 -2.59 19.73
N GLN A 41 -4.37 -2.88 20.76
CA GLN A 41 -3.76 -1.87 21.63
C GLN A 41 -2.55 -1.16 20.98
N THR A 42 -2.00 -1.72 19.91
CA THR A 42 -0.78 -1.25 19.26
C THR A 42 -1.07 -0.38 18.03
N VAL A 43 -2.12 -0.74 17.25
CA VAL A 43 -2.43 -0.10 15.96
C VAL A 43 -3.81 0.52 15.93
N SER A 44 -4.01 1.50 15.04
CA SER A 44 -5.29 2.18 14.81
C SER A 44 -6.05 1.64 13.60
N ILE A 45 -5.35 1.00 12.66
CA ILE A 45 -5.94 0.44 11.42
C ILE A 45 -6.85 -0.75 11.73
N PRO A 46 -7.83 -1.07 10.83
CA PRO A 46 -8.76 -2.18 11.00
C PRO A 46 -8.07 -3.53 11.17
N ILE A 47 -8.69 -4.40 11.99
CA ILE A 47 -8.18 -5.75 12.28
C ILE A 47 -9.19 -6.80 11.82
N LEU A 48 -8.73 -7.69 10.95
CA LEU A 48 -9.43 -8.92 10.58
C LEU A 48 -9.08 -10.03 11.58
N ARG A 49 -10.08 -10.61 12.24
CA ARG A 49 -9.93 -11.90 12.93
C ARG A 49 -9.89 -13.02 11.89
N LYS A 50 -8.72 -13.62 11.69
CA LYS A 50 -8.57 -14.77 10.77
C LYS A 50 -8.65 -16.06 11.58
N ASP A 51 -9.80 -16.71 11.45
CA ASP A 51 -10.18 -17.92 12.20
C ASP A 51 -11.16 -18.75 11.34
N PHE A 52 -11.40 -19.99 11.71
CA PHE A 52 -12.48 -20.80 11.18
C PHE A 52 -13.79 -20.47 11.93
N THR A 53 -14.52 -19.47 11.47
CA THR A 53 -15.78 -19.05 12.09
C THR A 53 -16.88 -20.08 11.78
N VAL A 54 -17.21 -20.93 12.74
CA VAL A 54 -18.17 -22.04 12.63
C VAL A 54 -19.35 -21.91 13.61
N ASP A 55 -19.37 -20.89 14.43
CA ASP A 55 -20.41 -20.61 15.39
C ASP A 55 -20.60 -19.10 15.54
N GLU A 56 -21.84 -18.62 15.67
CA GLU A 56 -22.12 -17.19 15.82
C GLU A 56 -21.48 -16.58 17.07
N TYR A 57 -21.26 -17.38 18.12
CA TYR A 57 -20.53 -16.94 19.32
C TYR A 57 -19.16 -16.37 18.98
N MET A 58 -18.47 -16.97 17.99
CA MET A 58 -17.16 -16.49 17.56
C MET A 58 -17.20 -15.07 16.97
N ILE A 59 -18.34 -14.68 16.39
CA ILE A 59 -18.54 -13.33 15.84
C ILE A 59 -18.73 -12.33 16.99
N TYR A 60 -19.51 -12.67 18.01
CA TYR A 60 -19.63 -11.86 19.23
C TYR A 60 -18.28 -11.73 19.94
N GLU A 61 -17.57 -12.84 20.07
CA GLU A 61 -16.23 -12.86 20.67
C GLU A 61 -15.27 -11.95 19.87
N ALA A 62 -15.28 -12.01 18.53
CA ALA A 62 -14.46 -11.14 17.67
C ALA A 62 -14.69 -9.67 17.98
N LYS A 63 -15.97 -9.24 18.13
CA LYS A 63 -16.31 -7.88 18.52
C LYS A 63 -15.75 -7.51 19.88
N VAL A 64 -15.89 -8.37 20.87
CA VAL A 64 -15.44 -8.13 22.26
C VAL A 64 -13.91 -8.01 22.35
N ILE A 65 -13.16 -8.81 21.57
CA ILE A 65 -11.70 -8.77 21.58
C ILE A 65 -11.11 -7.65 20.70
N GLY A 66 -11.96 -6.89 19.97
CA GLY A 66 -11.57 -5.68 19.26
C GLY A 66 -11.28 -5.87 17.77
N ALA A 67 -11.83 -6.92 17.13
CA ALA A 67 -11.81 -7.04 15.68
C ALA A 67 -12.77 -6.03 15.01
N ASP A 68 -12.44 -5.63 13.79
CA ASP A 68 -13.27 -4.81 12.89
C ASP A 68 -13.90 -5.66 11.78
N ALA A 69 -13.29 -6.84 11.51
CA ALA A 69 -13.76 -7.77 10.50
C ALA A 69 -13.59 -9.23 10.95
N VAL A 70 -14.42 -10.12 10.37
CA VAL A 70 -14.36 -11.57 10.55
C VAL A 70 -14.27 -12.28 9.21
N LEU A 71 -13.70 -13.48 9.22
CA LEU A 71 -13.60 -14.35 8.05
C LEU A 71 -14.75 -15.37 8.05
N LEU A 72 -15.46 -15.47 6.94
CA LEU A 72 -16.46 -16.51 6.69
C LEU A 72 -16.02 -17.33 5.47
N ILE A 73 -15.82 -18.64 5.61
CA ILE A 73 -15.21 -19.48 4.58
C ILE A 73 -16.29 -20.35 3.93
N CYS A 74 -16.51 -20.15 2.62
CA CYS A 74 -17.53 -20.93 1.87
C CYS A 74 -17.33 -22.44 1.97
N ALA A 75 -16.08 -22.90 1.95
CA ALA A 75 -15.76 -24.33 1.98
C ALA A 75 -16.23 -25.06 3.24
N ILE A 76 -16.46 -24.35 4.35
CA ILE A 76 -16.82 -24.96 5.65
C ILE A 76 -18.21 -24.56 6.16
N LEU A 77 -18.88 -23.61 5.50
CA LEU A 77 -20.20 -23.12 5.90
C LEU A 77 -21.26 -23.48 4.86
N SER A 78 -22.46 -23.81 5.31
CA SER A 78 -23.64 -23.92 4.46
C SER A 78 -24.10 -22.54 3.97
N ASP A 79 -25.02 -22.49 2.98
CA ASP A 79 -25.59 -21.25 2.48
C ASP A 79 -26.37 -20.50 3.57
N GLU A 80 -27.08 -21.23 4.43
CA GLU A 80 -27.82 -20.67 5.56
C GLU A 80 -26.87 -20.06 6.60
N GLU A 81 -25.79 -20.76 6.95
CA GLU A 81 -24.78 -20.26 7.89
C GLU A 81 -24.04 -19.04 7.33
N LEU A 82 -23.67 -19.04 6.06
CA LEU A 82 -23.04 -17.89 5.42
C LEU A 82 -23.90 -16.62 5.52
N LEU A 83 -25.19 -16.74 5.17
CA LEU A 83 -26.15 -15.65 5.26
C LEU A 83 -26.32 -15.20 6.72
N HIS A 84 -26.58 -16.14 7.63
CA HIS A 84 -26.82 -15.84 9.03
C HIS A 84 -25.61 -15.19 9.70
N PHE A 85 -24.41 -15.74 9.54
CA PHE A 85 -23.20 -15.20 10.16
C PHE A 85 -22.83 -13.82 9.60
N ARG A 86 -23.05 -13.58 8.31
CA ARG A 86 -22.90 -12.26 7.72
C ARG A 86 -23.86 -11.24 8.37
N GLU A 87 -25.13 -11.62 8.55
CA GLU A 87 -26.13 -10.76 9.19
C GLU A 87 -25.80 -10.46 10.66
N VAL A 88 -25.31 -11.45 11.39
CA VAL A 88 -24.83 -11.27 12.76
C VAL A 88 -23.64 -10.30 12.79
N ALA A 89 -22.65 -10.49 11.92
CA ALA A 89 -21.51 -9.59 11.80
C ALA A 89 -21.96 -8.14 11.50
N ASP A 90 -22.86 -7.95 10.53
CA ASP A 90 -23.42 -6.66 10.17
C ASP A 90 -24.13 -5.98 11.36
N SER A 91 -24.91 -6.73 12.13
CA SER A 91 -25.64 -6.22 13.30
C SER A 91 -24.71 -5.68 14.40
N LEU A 92 -23.49 -6.20 14.46
CA LEU A 92 -22.43 -5.80 15.39
C LEU A 92 -21.52 -4.71 14.83
N GLY A 93 -21.72 -4.27 13.57
CA GLY A 93 -20.85 -3.33 12.89
C GLY A 93 -19.47 -3.94 12.58
N LEU A 94 -19.41 -5.26 12.31
CA LEU A 94 -18.24 -5.95 11.80
C LEU A 94 -18.38 -6.14 10.28
N THR A 95 -17.27 -6.03 9.57
CA THR A 95 -17.20 -6.42 8.15
C THR A 95 -16.98 -7.93 8.06
N SER A 96 -17.78 -8.65 7.26
CA SER A 96 -17.48 -10.03 6.89
C SER A 96 -16.68 -10.08 5.59
N ILE A 97 -15.52 -10.74 5.60
CA ILE A 97 -14.80 -11.15 4.39
C ILE A 97 -15.23 -12.58 4.11
N VAL A 98 -15.89 -12.81 2.97
CA VAL A 98 -16.35 -14.15 2.56
C VAL A 98 -15.29 -14.76 1.66
N GLU A 99 -14.58 -15.77 2.17
CA GLU A 99 -13.51 -16.44 1.44
C GLU A 99 -14.07 -17.52 0.50
N ALA A 100 -13.64 -17.49 -0.77
CA ALA A 100 -13.99 -18.40 -1.82
C ALA A 100 -12.75 -18.91 -2.57
N HIS A 101 -12.82 -20.14 -3.13
CA HIS A 101 -11.71 -20.78 -3.85
C HIS A 101 -12.03 -21.02 -5.32
N ASP A 102 -13.30 -21.14 -5.65
CA ASP A 102 -13.76 -21.45 -7.01
C ASP A 102 -15.04 -20.68 -7.38
N GLU A 103 -15.54 -20.94 -8.58
CA GLU A 103 -16.70 -20.27 -9.16
C GLU A 103 -18.00 -20.55 -8.38
N GLU A 104 -18.18 -21.77 -7.91
CA GLU A 104 -19.37 -22.16 -7.14
C GLU A 104 -19.40 -21.41 -5.80
N GLU A 105 -18.27 -21.34 -5.09
CA GLU A 105 -18.15 -20.63 -3.83
C GLU A 105 -18.31 -19.11 -4.01
N VAL A 106 -17.80 -18.52 -5.11
CA VAL A 106 -18.03 -17.11 -5.45
C VAL A 106 -19.53 -16.84 -5.63
N HIS A 107 -20.25 -17.69 -6.34
CA HIS A 107 -21.70 -17.53 -6.51
C HIS A 107 -22.46 -17.66 -5.18
N ARG A 108 -22.03 -18.57 -4.30
CA ARG A 108 -22.60 -18.73 -2.94
C ARG A 108 -22.36 -17.47 -2.10
N ALA A 109 -21.15 -16.91 -2.16
CA ALA A 109 -20.81 -15.65 -1.48
C ALA A 109 -21.69 -14.48 -1.95
N ILE A 110 -21.87 -14.33 -3.28
CA ILE A 110 -22.73 -13.29 -3.86
C ILE A 110 -24.19 -13.49 -3.41
N LYS A 111 -24.71 -14.72 -3.46
CA LYS A 111 -26.05 -15.07 -3.03
C LYS A 111 -26.30 -14.79 -1.56
N ALA A 112 -25.30 -15.01 -0.71
CA ALA A 112 -25.34 -14.66 0.72
C ALA A 112 -25.26 -13.14 0.97
N GLY A 113 -25.11 -12.30 -0.07
CA GLY A 113 -25.06 -10.84 0.03
C GLY A 113 -23.71 -10.31 0.54
N ALA A 114 -22.62 -11.00 0.24
CA ALA A 114 -21.27 -10.55 0.59
C ALA A 114 -20.96 -9.17 -0.02
N ARG A 115 -20.42 -8.26 0.79
CA ARG A 115 -19.92 -6.96 0.32
C ARG A 115 -18.41 -6.98 0.07
N VAL A 116 -17.73 -7.96 0.68
CA VAL A 116 -16.30 -8.20 0.47
C VAL A 116 -16.11 -9.70 0.22
N ILE A 117 -15.52 -10.04 -0.92
CA ILE A 117 -15.17 -11.42 -1.28
C ILE A 117 -13.65 -11.54 -1.34
N GLY A 118 -13.10 -12.46 -0.55
CA GLY A 118 -11.70 -12.85 -0.60
C GLY A 118 -11.53 -14.10 -1.45
N VAL A 119 -10.71 -14.07 -2.49
CA VAL A 119 -10.38 -15.28 -3.26
C VAL A 119 -9.01 -15.78 -2.84
N ASN A 120 -9.00 -17.00 -2.28
CA ASN A 120 -7.78 -17.66 -1.87
C ASN A 120 -7.16 -18.41 -3.06
N ASN A 121 -5.99 -17.95 -3.49
CA ASN A 121 -5.23 -18.54 -4.59
C ASN A 121 -4.54 -19.85 -4.23
N ARG A 122 -4.60 -20.26 -2.95
CA ARG A 122 -4.04 -21.53 -2.48
C ARG A 122 -5.11 -22.63 -2.58
N ASP A 123 -4.86 -23.62 -3.41
CA ASP A 123 -5.66 -24.86 -3.41
C ASP A 123 -5.38 -25.63 -2.12
N LEU A 124 -6.40 -25.75 -1.25
CA LEU A 124 -6.26 -26.40 0.05
C LEU A 124 -6.05 -27.93 -0.04
N ARG A 125 -6.24 -28.54 -1.22
CA ARG A 125 -6.07 -29.99 -1.43
C ARG A 125 -4.61 -30.38 -1.69
N ASN A 126 -3.85 -29.50 -2.37
CA ASN A 126 -2.47 -29.76 -2.81
C ASN A 126 -1.49 -28.65 -2.44
N PHE A 127 -1.97 -27.55 -1.84
CA PHE A 127 -1.22 -26.37 -1.44
C PHE A 127 -0.51 -25.63 -2.57
N THR A 128 -0.88 -25.89 -3.82
CA THR A 128 -0.39 -25.07 -4.95
C THR A 128 -1.01 -23.66 -4.89
N VAL A 129 -0.28 -22.68 -5.39
CA VAL A 129 -0.71 -21.27 -5.37
C VAL A 129 -0.63 -20.72 -6.77
N ASP A 130 -1.75 -20.14 -7.25
CA ASP A 130 -1.85 -19.51 -8.57
C ASP A 130 -2.66 -18.21 -8.49
N ILE A 131 -2.00 -17.06 -8.61
CA ILE A 131 -2.65 -15.73 -8.56
C ILE A 131 -3.65 -15.51 -9.70
N HIS A 132 -3.53 -16.23 -10.83
CA HIS A 132 -4.48 -16.14 -11.93
C HIS A 132 -5.87 -16.68 -11.55
N ASN A 133 -5.99 -17.43 -10.45
CA ASN A 133 -7.29 -17.81 -9.91
C ASN A 133 -8.13 -16.56 -9.55
N SER A 134 -7.54 -15.61 -8.83
CA SER A 134 -8.20 -14.33 -8.52
C SER A 134 -8.56 -13.56 -9.79
N VAL A 135 -7.67 -13.48 -10.79
CA VAL A 135 -7.93 -12.80 -12.07
C VAL A 135 -9.12 -13.42 -12.78
N ARG A 136 -9.20 -14.74 -12.85
CA ARG A 136 -10.30 -15.46 -13.50
C ARG A 136 -11.63 -15.24 -12.78
N LEU A 137 -11.64 -15.34 -11.46
CA LEU A 137 -12.86 -15.24 -10.66
C LEU A 137 -13.37 -13.81 -10.52
N ARG A 138 -12.49 -12.80 -10.57
CA ARG A 138 -12.89 -11.39 -10.52
C ARG A 138 -13.93 -11.02 -11.58
N ALA A 139 -13.82 -11.61 -12.77
CA ALA A 139 -14.76 -11.35 -13.87
C ALA A 139 -16.21 -11.76 -13.56
N GLN A 140 -16.42 -12.62 -12.57
CA GLN A 140 -17.73 -13.11 -12.16
C GLN A 140 -18.35 -12.32 -10.99
N VAL A 141 -17.56 -11.46 -10.34
CA VAL A 141 -18.00 -10.67 -9.19
C VAL A 141 -18.48 -9.29 -9.65
N PRO A 142 -19.68 -8.83 -9.23
CA PRO A 142 -20.16 -7.46 -9.47
C PRO A 142 -19.16 -6.40 -9.04
N LYS A 143 -19.14 -5.26 -9.73
CA LYS A 143 -18.15 -4.19 -9.48
C LYS A 143 -18.35 -3.46 -8.15
N ASP A 144 -19.54 -3.50 -7.59
CA ASP A 144 -19.90 -2.92 -6.30
C ASP A 144 -19.51 -3.80 -5.11
N ILE A 145 -19.03 -5.02 -5.35
CA ILE A 145 -18.47 -5.91 -4.33
C ILE A 145 -16.94 -5.75 -4.31
N ILE A 146 -16.39 -5.45 -3.16
CA ILE A 146 -14.94 -5.37 -2.93
C ILE A 146 -14.33 -6.77 -3.10
N PHE A 147 -13.32 -6.87 -3.94
CA PHE A 147 -12.64 -8.13 -4.25
C PHE A 147 -11.20 -8.13 -3.75
N ILE A 148 -10.87 -9.07 -2.87
CA ILE A 148 -9.53 -9.24 -2.28
C ILE A 148 -8.90 -10.52 -2.82
N SER A 149 -7.66 -10.42 -3.30
CA SER A 149 -6.82 -11.58 -3.66
C SER A 149 -5.98 -12.01 -2.47
N GLU A 150 -6.07 -13.27 -2.09
CA GLU A 150 -5.36 -13.84 -0.95
C GLU A 150 -4.36 -14.91 -1.39
N SER A 151 -3.22 -14.98 -0.73
CA SER A 151 -2.13 -15.93 -0.98
C SER A 151 -1.38 -15.73 -2.30
N GLY A 152 -0.08 -15.99 -2.27
CA GLY A 152 0.79 -16.07 -3.44
C GLY A 152 1.35 -14.75 -3.97
N ILE A 153 0.98 -13.62 -3.41
CA ILE A 153 1.47 -12.31 -3.82
C ILE A 153 2.87 -12.11 -3.25
N LYS A 154 3.86 -11.88 -4.12
CA LYS A 154 5.28 -11.79 -3.76
C LYS A 154 5.94 -10.49 -4.20
N THR A 155 5.48 -9.90 -5.29
CA THR A 155 6.13 -8.77 -5.95
C THR A 155 5.14 -7.66 -6.28
N ALA A 156 5.64 -6.44 -6.48
CA ALA A 156 4.84 -5.34 -6.99
C ALA A 156 4.24 -5.64 -8.38
N GLN A 157 4.90 -6.51 -9.17
CA GLN A 157 4.37 -6.93 -10.47
C GLN A 157 3.10 -7.78 -10.33
N ASP A 158 3.04 -8.66 -9.32
CA ASP A 158 1.83 -9.44 -9.02
C ASP A 158 0.67 -8.48 -8.67
N ILE A 159 0.96 -7.45 -7.87
CA ILE A 159 -0.05 -6.44 -7.49
C ILE A 159 -0.54 -5.66 -8.72
N LYS A 160 0.38 -5.24 -9.62
CA LYS A 160 0.01 -4.57 -10.88
C LYS A 160 -0.89 -5.43 -11.76
N GLU A 161 -0.62 -6.72 -11.83
CA GLU A 161 -1.45 -7.65 -12.59
C GLU A 161 -2.85 -7.76 -12.00
N LEU A 162 -2.95 -7.90 -10.68
CA LEU A 162 -4.22 -7.95 -9.96
C LEU A 162 -5.01 -6.65 -10.11
N GLU A 163 -4.36 -5.50 -9.97
CA GLU A 163 -4.97 -4.17 -10.16
C GLU A 163 -5.53 -3.97 -11.58
N ARG A 164 -4.76 -4.33 -12.62
CA ARG A 164 -5.22 -4.27 -14.03
C ARG A 164 -6.46 -5.13 -14.28
N ASN A 165 -6.67 -6.14 -13.46
CA ASN A 165 -7.85 -7.00 -13.50
C ASN A 165 -8.92 -6.60 -12.47
N ALA A 166 -8.89 -5.34 -11.99
CA ALA A 166 -9.87 -4.75 -11.09
C ALA A 166 -10.02 -5.50 -9.75
N VAL A 167 -8.93 -6.03 -9.21
CA VAL A 167 -8.84 -6.51 -7.84
C VAL A 167 -8.64 -5.30 -6.93
N ASP A 168 -9.47 -5.15 -5.91
CA ASP A 168 -9.52 -3.95 -5.07
C ASP A 168 -8.49 -3.99 -3.92
N GLY A 169 -8.07 -5.18 -3.52
CA GLY A 169 -7.11 -5.36 -2.43
C GLY A 169 -6.40 -6.70 -2.44
N VAL A 170 -5.31 -6.78 -1.67
CA VAL A 170 -4.51 -8.00 -1.51
C VAL A 170 -4.29 -8.32 -0.04
N LEU A 171 -4.33 -9.60 0.33
CA LEU A 171 -3.95 -10.09 1.65
C LEU A 171 -2.61 -10.83 1.53
N ILE A 172 -1.57 -10.27 2.18
CA ILE A 172 -0.20 -10.76 2.09
C ILE A 172 0.30 -11.11 3.50
N GLY A 173 0.70 -12.36 3.71
CA GLY A 173 1.29 -12.83 4.97
C GLY A 173 2.74 -13.27 4.79
N GLU A 174 2.96 -14.37 4.09
CA GLU A 174 4.26 -15.06 4.00
C GLU A 174 5.39 -14.15 3.50
N THR A 175 5.17 -13.37 2.46
CA THR A 175 6.16 -12.46 1.87
C THR A 175 6.66 -11.44 2.89
N LEU A 176 5.75 -10.82 3.63
CA LEU A 176 6.09 -9.80 4.64
C LEU A 176 6.70 -10.42 5.89
N MET A 177 6.24 -11.59 6.32
CA MET A 177 6.79 -12.30 7.49
C MET A 177 8.23 -12.77 7.27
N ARG A 178 8.63 -13.05 6.01
CA ARG A 178 10.00 -13.43 5.65
C ARG A 178 10.95 -12.25 5.43
N ALA A 179 10.41 -11.04 5.33
CA ALA A 179 11.20 -9.84 5.09
C ALA A 179 12.05 -9.50 6.33
N LYS A 180 13.28 -9.06 6.10
CA LYS A 180 14.18 -8.56 7.18
C LYS A 180 13.70 -7.18 7.66
N ASP A 181 13.25 -6.34 6.75
CA ASP A 181 12.64 -5.05 6.98
C ASP A 181 11.23 -5.09 6.39
N ARG A 182 10.23 -5.18 7.27
CA ARG A 182 8.81 -5.32 6.89
C ARG A 182 8.22 -4.02 6.37
N VAL A 183 8.65 -2.89 6.95
CA VAL A 183 8.22 -1.55 6.53
C VAL A 183 8.66 -1.32 5.09
N GLN A 184 9.94 -1.51 4.79
CA GLN A 184 10.47 -1.37 3.43
C GLN A 184 9.83 -2.36 2.46
N ALA A 185 9.67 -3.63 2.86
CA ALA A 185 9.05 -4.64 2.00
C ALA A 185 7.61 -4.28 1.65
N LEU A 186 6.83 -3.77 2.60
CA LEU A 186 5.45 -3.34 2.34
C LEU A 186 5.41 -2.12 1.41
N GLN A 187 6.30 -1.14 1.63
CA GLN A 187 6.42 0.03 0.77
C GLN A 187 6.81 -0.34 -0.67
N GLN A 188 7.70 -1.32 -0.85
CA GLN A 188 8.10 -1.82 -2.18
C GLN A 188 6.99 -2.56 -2.92
N LEU A 189 6.00 -3.11 -2.21
CA LEU A 189 4.83 -3.74 -2.80
C LEU A 189 3.77 -2.73 -3.24
N LYS A 190 3.77 -1.51 -2.70
CA LYS A 190 2.83 -0.47 -3.09
C LYS A 190 3.14 0.06 -4.49
N ILE A 191 2.09 0.29 -5.27
CA ILE A 191 2.16 1.10 -6.47
C ILE A 191 1.93 2.54 -6.03
N HIS A 192 2.95 3.38 -6.19
CA HIS A 192 2.85 4.80 -5.88
C HIS A 192 2.42 5.59 -7.11
N LEU A 193 1.30 6.29 -7.01
CA LEU A 193 0.84 7.24 -8.00
C LEU A 193 1.41 8.61 -7.68
N LYS A 194 2.14 9.22 -8.63
CA LYS A 194 2.60 10.59 -8.53
C LYS A 194 2.00 11.44 -9.65
N ILE A 195 1.30 12.53 -9.28
CA ILE A 195 0.90 13.58 -10.22
C ILE A 195 1.91 14.71 -10.13
N CYS A 196 2.50 15.14 -11.25
CA CYS A 196 3.62 16.07 -11.26
C CYS A 196 3.35 17.32 -12.09
N GLY A 197 3.79 18.49 -11.55
CA GLY A 197 3.71 19.78 -12.19
C GLY A 197 2.45 20.55 -11.85
N LEU A 198 1.96 20.39 -10.60
CA LEU A 198 0.89 21.21 -10.05
C LEU A 198 1.36 22.66 -9.95
N ARG A 199 0.56 23.62 -10.43
CA ARG A 199 0.90 25.05 -10.40
C ARG A 199 -0.31 25.97 -10.21
N ARG A 200 -1.51 25.44 -10.18
CA ARG A 200 -2.76 26.20 -10.02
C ARG A 200 -3.62 25.56 -8.94
N PRO A 201 -4.51 26.33 -8.29
CA PRO A 201 -5.46 25.77 -7.32
C PRO A 201 -6.35 24.65 -7.90
N GLU A 202 -6.71 24.75 -9.19
CA GLU A 202 -7.51 23.71 -9.86
C GLU A 202 -6.74 22.38 -9.96
N ASP A 203 -5.41 22.43 -10.18
CA ASP A 203 -4.57 21.23 -10.24
C ASP A 203 -4.55 20.54 -8.86
N VAL A 204 -4.52 21.33 -7.77
CA VAL A 204 -4.61 20.83 -6.38
C VAL A 204 -5.99 20.23 -6.10
N ALA A 205 -7.06 20.88 -6.56
CA ALA A 205 -8.42 20.33 -6.38
C ALA A 205 -8.57 18.97 -7.05
N TYR A 206 -8.05 18.79 -8.26
CA TYR A 206 -8.03 17.48 -8.94
C TYR A 206 -7.15 16.45 -8.21
N ALA A 207 -6.00 16.86 -7.69
CA ALA A 207 -5.16 15.97 -6.89
C ALA A 207 -5.87 15.52 -5.61
N ASN A 208 -6.59 16.42 -4.94
CA ASN A 208 -7.39 16.09 -3.76
C ASN A 208 -8.55 15.15 -4.08
N GLU A 209 -9.13 15.20 -5.28
CA GLU A 209 -10.18 14.27 -5.73
C GLU A 209 -9.60 12.89 -6.03
N VAL A 210 -8.46 12.82 -6.74
CA VAL A 210 -7.82 11.56 -7.18
C VAL A 210 -7.04 10.88 -6.06
N GLN A 211 -6.60 11.62 -5.03
CA GLN A 211 -5.81 11.11 -3.89
C GLN A 211 -4.55 10.33 -4.32
N PRO A 212 -3.63 10.90 -5.13
CA PRO A 212 -2.36 10.27 -5.43
C PRO A 212 -1.49 10.19 -4.18
N ASP A 213 -0.52 9.26 -4.15
CA ASP A 213 0.45 9.20 -3.05
C ASP A 213 1.34 10.44 -3.03
N PHE A 214 1.68 10.97 -4.21
CA PHE A 214 2.60 12.10 -4.35
C PHE A 214 2.06 13.21 -5.26
N ALA A 215 2.23 14.45 -4.85
CA ALA A 215 1.99 15.66 -5.64
C ALA A 215 3.31 16.39 -5.90
N GLY A 216 3.67 16.62 -7.17
CA GLY A 216 4.94 17.19 -7.58
C GLY A 216 4.86 18.66 -7.98
N PHE A 217 5.76 19.49 -7.43
CA PHE A 217 5.96 20.90 -7.71
C PHE A 217 7.31 21.11 -8.38
N VAL A 218 7.35 21.72 -9.55
CA VAL A 218 8.58 21.82 -10.34
C VAL A 218 9.29 23.12 -10.04
N PHE A 219 10.48 23.06 -9.44
CA PHE A 219 11.33 24.23 -9.18
C PHE A 219 12.39 24.47 -10.27
N ALA A 220 12.56 23.49 -11.16
CA ALA A 220 13.45 23.63 -12.31
C ALA A 220 12.82 24.51 -13.42
N PRO A 221 13.63 25.19 -14.25
CA PRO A 221 13.14 25.96 -15.38
C PRO A 221 12.27 25.13 -16.33
N SER A 222 11.00 25.45 -16.41
CA SER A 222 10.03 24.78 -17.26
C SER A 222 8.74 25.59 -17.39
N LYS A 223 7.84 25.16 -18.30
CA LYS A 223 6.50 25.76 -18.41
C LYS A 223 5.62 25.53 -17.16
N ARG A 224 6.01 24.59 -16.29
CA ARG A 224 5.31 24.23 -15.05
C ARG A 224 6.08 24.64 -13.80
N GLN A 225 7.08 25.52 -13.94
CA GLN A 225 7.86 26.02 -12.82
C GLN A 225 6.98 26.81 -11.84
N VAL A 226 7.23 26.63 -10.55
CA VAL A 226 6.65 27.42 -9.45
C VAL A 226 7.76 28.04 -8.60
N THR A 227 7.45 29.16 -7.95
CA THR A 227 8.29 29.76 -6.92
C THR A 227 8.09 29.07 -5.58
N ARG A 228 8.91 29.43 -4.56
CA ARG A 228 8.72 28.94 -3.19
C ARG A 228 7.37 29.36 -2.60
N GLU A 229 6.98 30.61 -2.85
CA GLU A 229 5.76 31.23 -2.38
C GLU A 229 4.52 30.56 -3.02
N GLU A 230 4.54 30.43 -4.35
CA GLU A 230 3.47 29.75 -5.09
C GLU A 230 3.29 28.29 -4.65
N ALA A 231 4.39 27.55 -4.45
CA ALA A 231 4.33 26.17 -3.96
C ALA A 231 3.75 26.10 -2.54
N ALA A 232 4.13 27.01 -1.63
CA ALA A 232 3.61 27.06 -0.27
C ALA A 232 2.09 27.28 -0.25
N GLU A 233 1.58 28.25 -1.04
CA GLU A 233 0.13 28.52 -1.16
C GLU A 233 -0.66 27.31 -1.70
N LEU A 234 -0.07 26.55 -2.63
CA LEU A 234 -0.70 25.36 -3.19
C LEU A 234 -0.68 24.19 -2.21
N VAL A 235 0.42 24.01 -1.49
CA VAL A 235 0.56 22.95 -0.47
C VAL A 235 -0.40 23.14 0.69
N GLU A 236 -0.69 24.38 1.11
CA GLU A 236 -1.71 24.65 2.15
C GLU A 236 -3.11 24.17 1.78
N GLN A 237 -3.41 24.07 0.48
CA GLN A 237 -4.69 23.60 -0.04
C GLN A 237 -4.72 22.09 -0.34
N LEU A 238 -3.55 21.43 -0.30
CA LEU A 238 -3.43 20.00 -0.60
C LEU A 238 -3.90 19.16 0.60
N ASP A 239 -4.55 18.03 0.33
CA ASP A 239 -4.90 17.06 1.37
C ASP A 239 -3.63 16.56 2.07
N PRO A 240 -3.56 16.62 3.43
CA PRO A 240 -2.35 16.26 4.17
C PRO A 240 -1.93 14.79 4.06
N ARG A 241 -2.77 13.93 3.47
CA ARG A 241 -2.44 12.53 3.14
C ARG A 241 -1.58 12.39 1.89
N ILE A 242 -1.51 13.44 1.05
CA ILE A 242 -0.74 13.44 -0.20
C ILE A 242 0.65 14.00 0.07
N HIS A 243 1.68 13.20 -0.15
CA HIS A 243 3.06 13.63 0.04
C HIS A 243 3.51 14.64 -1.01
N THR A 244 4.18 15.70 -0.58
CA THR A 244 4.66 16.76 -1.45
C THR A 244 6.08 16.48 -1.95
N VAL A 245 6.30 16.66 -3.26
CA VAL A 245 7.58 16.43 -3.94
C VAL A 245 8.03 17.68 -4.67
N GLY A 246 9.18 18.23 -4.30
CA GLY A 246 9.86 19.25 -5.11
C GLY A 246 10.73 18.59 -6.19
N VAL A 247 10.58 19.02 -7.44
CA VAL A 247 11.40 18.52 -8.55
C VAL A 247 12.48 19.55 -8.89
N PHE A 248 13.74 19.12 -8.84
CA PHE A 248 14.93 19.93 -8.99
C PHE A 248 15.83 19.39 -10.10
N VAL A 249 16.57 20.29 -10.75
CA VAL A 249 17.60 19.97 -11.74
C VAL A 249 18.83 20.80 -11.41
N ASP A 250 19.87 20.16 -10.89
CA ASP A 250 21.18 20.75 -10.57
C ASP A 250 21.10 22.05 -9.73
N GLN A 251 20.13 22.14 -8.83
CA GLN A 251 19.93 23.28 -7.94
C GLN A 251 20.96 23.28 -6.80
N PRO A 252 21.36 24.45 -6.24
CA PRO A 252 22.24 24.48 -5.09
C PRO A 252 21.68 23.70 -3.88
N VAL A 253 22.55 22.99 -3.17
CA VAL A 253 22.18 22.19 -1.97
C VAL A 253 21.43 23.03 -0.93
N ASP A 254 21.90 24.26 -0.68
CA ASP A 254 21.26 25.17 0.30
C ASP A 254 19.83 25.50 -0.08
N PHE A 255 19.56 25.73 -1.37
CA PHE A 255 18.20 26.01 -1.85
C PHE A 255 17.22 24.90 -1.54
N ILE A 256 17.62 23.63 -1.82
CA ILE A 256 16.76 22.48 -1.56
C ILE A 256 16.63 22.22 -0.06
N ALA A 257 17.74 22.28 0.68
CA ALA A 257 17.73 22.05 2.12
C ALA A 257 16.84 23.04 2.89
N GLU A 258 16.89 24.33 2.53
CA GLU A 258 16.02 25.35 3.13
C GLU A 258 14.54 25.11 2.80
N LEU A 259 14.23 24.68 1.58
CA LEU A 259 12.86 24.40 1.17
C LEU A 259 12.28 23.19 1.92
N LEU A 260 13.06 22.13 2.07
CA LEU A 260 12.69 20.97 2.88
C LEU A 260 12.52 21.34 4.36
N ALA A 261 13.41 22.19 4.89
CA ALA A 261 13.36 22.63 6.28
C ALA A 261 12.14 23.51 6.57
N ALA A 262 11.67 24.30 5.61
CA ALA A 262 10.47 25.12 5.72
C ALA A 262 9.18 24.30 5.88
N GLY A 263 9.18 23.00 5.50
CA GLY A 263 8.10 22.05 5.78
C GLY A 263 6.97 22.00 4.75
N GLY A 264 7.06 22.75 3.65
CA GLY A 264 6.06 22.66 2.56
C GLY A 264 6.33 21.54 1.58
N ILE A 265 7.57 21.06 1.49
CA ILE A 265 8.01 19.97 0.60
C ILE A 265 8.64 18.87 1.44
N GLU A 266 8.18 17.62 1.28
CA GLU A 266 8.68 16.47 2.02
C GLU A 266 9.79 15.72 1.29
N TYR A 267 9.69 15.58 -0.03
CA TYR A 267 10.61 14.83 -0.86
C TYR A 267 11.31 15.73 -1.85
N ALA A 268 12.63 15.55 -2.03
CA ALA A 268 13.39 16.15 -3.10
C ALA A 268 13.59 15.16 -4.25
N GLN A 269 12.95 15.38 -5.39
CA GLN A 269 13.23 14.65 -6.61
C GLN A 269 14.37 15.31 -7.36
N LEU A 270 15.51 14.63 -7.42
CA LEU A 270 16.72 15.04 -8.11
C LEU A 270 16.69 14.50 -9.54
N HIS A 271 16.43 15.40 -10.50
CA HIS A 271 16.17 15.03 -11.90
C HIS A 271 17.32 15.41 -12.85
N GLY A 272 18.37 16.01 -12.32
CA GLY A 272 19.57 16.40 -13.04
C GLY A 272 20.73 15.41 -12.87
N SER A 273 21.95 15.96 -12.85
CA SER A 273 23.21 15.21 -12.74
C SER A 273 23.68 15.01 -11.30
N GLU A 274 22.83 15.29 -10.29
CA GLU A 274 23.16 15.15 -8.88
C GLU A 274 23.64 13.72 -8.57
N ASP A 275 24.88 13.61 -8.11
CA ASP A 275 25.55 12.35 -7.77
C ASP A 275 25.44 11.98 -6.27
N ALA A 276 26.10 10.90 -5.86
CA ALA A 276 26.10 10.43 -4.47
C ALA A 276 26.71 11.50 -3.53
N ALA A 277 27.73 12.24 -3.95
CA ALA A 277 28.33 13.29 -3.13
C ALA A 277 27.35 14.45 -2.91
N TYR A 278 26.58 14.80 -3.93
CA TYR A 278 25.51 15.78 -3.81
C TYR A 278 24.42 15.34 -2.83
N ILE A 279 23.98 14.07 -2.92
CA ILE A 279 22.97 13.49 -2.02
C ILE A 279 23.46 13.55 -0.58
N GLU A 280 24.71 13.14 -0.32
CA GLU A 280 25.30 13.19 1.01
C GLU A 280 25.37 14.64 1.55
N ALA A 281 25.77 15.60 0.72
CA ALA A 281 25.81 17.01 1.09
C ALA A 281 24.41 17.56 1.43
N LEU A 282 23.38 17.19 0.64
CA LEU A 282 22.01 17.58 0.88
C LEU A 282 21.49 17.01 2.21
N ARG A 283 21.71 15.72 2.49
CA ARG A 283 21.33 15.08 3.76
C ARG A 283 22.00 15.77 4.95
N LYS A 284 23.31 16.02 4.88
CA LYS A 284 24.07 16.74 5.92
C LYS A 284 23.51 18.14 6.16
N ARG A 285 23.25 18.88 5.08
CA ARG A 285 22.76 20.25 5.19
C ARG A 285 21.36 20.33 5.76
N THR A 286 20.47 19.44 5.34
CA THR A 286 19.09 19.34 5.86
C THR A 286 19.08 18.94 7.33
N ALA A 287 19.96 18.01 7.75
CA ALA A 287 20.11 17.61 9.14
C ALA A 287 20.56 18.78 10.05
N LEU A 288 21.44 19.66 9.58
CA LEU A 288 21.82 20.88 10.31
C LEU A 288 20.64 21.85 10.51
N LEU A 289 19.61 21.76 9.67
CA LEU A 289 18.36 22.52 9.79
C LEU A 289 17.27 21.77 10.59
N GLY A 290 17.61 20.63 11.23
CA GLY A 290 16.73 19.85 12.08
C GLY A 290 15.71 18.97 11.34
N LYS A 291 15.98 18.65 10.07
CA LYS A 291 15.10 17.81 9.22
C LYS A 291 15.89 16.68 8.55
N THR A 292 15.15 15.66 8.07
CA THR A 292 15.71 14.58 7.25
C THR A 292 15.32 14.81 5.79
N ALA A 293 16.29 14.76 4.87
CA ALA A 293 16.01 14.83 3.45
C ALA A 293 15.53 13.48 2.94
N LYS A 294 14.30 13.40 2.45
CA LYS A 294 13.77 12.24 1.70
C LYS A 294 14.00 12.50 0.21
N ILE A 295 14.62 11.54 -0.48
CA ILE A 295 15.15 11.74 -1.85
C ILE A 295 14.50 10.76 -2.82
N ILE A 296 14.04 11.28 -3.96
CA ILE A 296 13.69 10.52 -5.14
C ILE A 296 14.77 10.79 -6.18
N LYS A 297 15.61 9.80 -6.53
CA LYS A 297 16.62 10.00 -7.58
C LYS A 297 16.10 9.55 -8.93
N THR A 298 16.13 10.45 -9.90
CA THR A 298 15.82 10.11 -11.30
C THR A 298 17.06 9.53 -11.98
N VAL A 299 16.89 8.37 -12.60
CA VAL A 299 17.90 7.71 -13.43
C VAL A 299 17.38 7.70 -14.87
N LYS A 300 18.14 8.31 -15.77
CA LYS A 300 17.83 8.30 -17.21
C LYS A 300 18.25 6.96 -17.80
N VAL A 301 17.30 6.21 -18.37
CA VAL A 301 17.52 4.87 -18.88
C VAL A 301 17.40 4.86 -20.41
N GLY A 302 18.51 4.75 -21.09
CA GLY A 302 18.59 4.52 -22.55
C GLY A 302 19.03 3.09 -22.91
N SER A 303 19.60 2.37 -21.93
CA SER A 303 20.07 1.00 -22.08
C SER A 303 20.09 0.25 -20.75
N THR A 304 20.30 -1.08 -20.79
CA THR A 304 20.46 -1.89 -19.58
C THR A 304 21.71 -1.53 -18.77
N ALA A 305 22.72 -0.95 -19.37
CA ALA A 305 23.93 -0.50 -18.67
C ALA A 305 23.65 0.67 -17.71
N ASP A 306 22.65 1.47 -17.98
CA ASP A 306 22.24 2.58 -17.10
C ASP A 306 21.57 2.10 -15.78
N LEU A 307 21.24 0.82 -15.72
CA LEU A 307 20.70 0.16 -14.52
C LEU A 307 21.78 -0.50 -13.65
N GLU A 308 23.05 -0.47 -14.09
CA GLU A 308 24.16 -0.95 -13.27
C GLU A 308 24.36 -0.02 -12.07
N ASN A 309 24.53 -0.60 -10.89
CA ASN A 309 24.79 0.11 -9.62
C ASN A 309 23.65 1.02 -9.11
N ILE A 310 22.45 0.95 -9.67
CA ILE A 310 21.31 1.73 -9.15
C ILE A 310 20.95 1.40 -7.70
N SER A 311 21.23 0.17 -7.25
CA SER A 311 21.04 -0.27 -5.87
C SER A 311 22.01 0.37 -4.87
N GLU A 312 23.08 1.02 -5.35
CA GLU A 312 24.06 1.71 -4.51
C GLU A 312 23.68 3.18 -4.24
N ILE A 313 22.63 3.68 -4.92
CA ILE A 313 22.15 5.05 -4.73
C ILE A 313 21.37 5.14 -3.42
N ASP A 314 21.85 5.93 -2.48
CA ASP A 314 21.20 6.19 -1.19
C ASP A 314 20.00 7.14 -1.35
N CYS A 315 18.82 6.57 -1.65
CA CYS A 315 17.58 7.33 -1.81
C CYS A 315 16.37 6.47 -1.42
N GLU A 316 15.26 7.13 -1.09
CA GLU A 316 14.00 6.45 -0.72
C GLU A 316 13.30 5.84 -1.93
N TYR A 317 13.38 6.51 -3.10
CA TYR A 317 12.79 6.01 -4.34
C TYR A 317 13.69 6.29 -5.54
N LEU A 318 13.64 5.37 -6.50
CA LEU A 318 14.22 5.54 -7.83
C LEU A 318 13.11 5.79 -8.85
N LEU A 319 13.26 6.86 -9.63
CA LEU A 319 12.41 7.13 -10.78
C LEU A 319 13.21 6.81 -12.04
N LEU A 320 12.77 5.81 -12.80
CA LEU A 320 13.39 5.47 -14.08
C LEU A 320 12.70 6.26 -15.18
N ASP A 321 13.47 7.12 -15.85
CA ASP A 321 12.99 7.98 -16.93
C ASP A 321 13.55 7.49 -18.27
N ALA A 322 12.65 7.16 -19.20
CA ALA A 322 13.07 6.70 -20.52
C ALA A 322 13.75 7.84 -21.29
N TRP A 323 14.99 7.60 -21.76
CA TRP A 323 15.75 8.59 -22.50
C TRP A 323 16.07 8.09 -23.90
N SER A 324 15.69 8.88 -24.93
CA SER A 324 16.14 8.68 -26.31
C SER A 324 17.23 9.69 -26.66
N LYS A 325 18.19 9.29 -27.51
CA LYS A 325 19.28 10.17 -27.98
C LYS A 325 18.80 11.39 -28.77
N GLU A 326 17.51 11.44 -29.13
CA GLU A 326 16.90 12.51 -29.92
C GLU A 326 16.23 13.61 -29.03
N GLY A 327 16.36 13.52 -27.71
CA GLY A 327 16.02 14.63 -26.79
C GLY A 327 14.54 14.92 -26.56
N GLU A 328 13.65 14.08 -27.07
CA GLU A 328 12.23 14.13 -26.73
C GLU A 328 11.91 13.08 -25.67
N ALA A 329 11.46 13.52 -24.50
CA ALA A 329 10.91 12.64 -23.49
C ALA A 329 9.68 11.94 -24.09
N ALA A 330 9.69 10.61 -24.15
CA ALA A 330 8.50 9.82 -24.38
C ALA A 330 7.59 10.01 -23.16
N GLY A 331 6.67 10.98 -23.27
CA GLY A 331 5.73 11.38 -22.24
C GLY A 331 4.60 10.40 -22.01
#